data_5fe169a003163280c750b6dbe3889fad
#
_entry.id   5fe169a003163280c750b6dbe3889fad
#
_cell.length_a   1.000
_cell.length_b   1.000
_cell.length_c   1.000
_cell.angle_alpha   90.00
_cell.angle_beta   90.00
_cell.angle_gamma   90.00
#
_symmetry.space_group_name_H-M   'P 1'
#
loop_
_entity.id
_entity.type
_entity.pdbx_description
1 polymer ?
#
loop_
_entity_poly.entity_id
_entity_poly.type
_entity_poly.pdbx_seq_one_letter_code
_entity_poly.pdbx_strand_id
1 'polypeptide(L)'
;MSKLQLSPNKVACLQKLSDENGIISALAFDQRGALKRLMAQYQTEEPTVAQMEELKVLVADELTKYASSMLLDPEYGLPATKALAPNAGLLLAYEKTGYDTTSTKRLPDCLDVWSAKRIKEQGADAVKFLLYYDVDSSDELNQEKQAYIERIGSECVAEDIPFFLEI
;
A
#
# COMPACT_ATOMS: atom_id res chain seq x y z
N MET A 1 13.03 -11.19 -26.98
CA MET A 1 12.77 -10.76 -25.61
C MET A 1 12.57 -11.99 -24.75
N SER A 2 13.36 -12.20 -23.71
CA SER A 2 13.13 -13.28 -22.75
C SER A 2 11.80 -13.00 -22.02
N LYS A 3 10.92 -13.99 -21.95
CA LYS A 3 9.71 -13.87 -21.13
C LYS A 3 10.13 -13.68 -19.68
N LEU A 4 9.59 -12.66 -19.01
CA LEU A 4 9.77 -12.49 -17.57
C LEU A 4 9.16 -13.71 -16.87
N GLN A 5 9.97 -14.40 -16.08
CA GLN A 5 9.51 -15.58 -15.33
C GLN A 5 9.38 -15.18 -13.86
N LEU A 6 8.14 -15.18 -13.38
CA LEU A 6 7.84 -14.94 -11.97
C LEU A 6 8.09 -16.21 -11.15
N SER A 7 8.44 -16.03 -9.89
CA SER A 7 8.47 -17.16 -8.93
C SER A 7 7.07 -17.72 -8.69
N PRO A 8 6.94 -18.98 -8.27
CA PRO A 8 5.66 -19.55 -7.90
C PRO A 8 4.92 -18.75 -6.83
N ASN A 9 5.63 -18.19 -5.85
CA ASN A 9 5.03 -17.40 -4.78
C ASN A 9 4.47 -16.07 -5.31
N LYS A 10 5.21 -15.36 -6.16
CA LYS A 10 4.70 -14.12 -6.80
C LYS A 10 3.47 -14.39 -7.66
N VAL A 11 3.45 -15.52 -8.39
CA VAL A 11 2.26 -15.93 -9.14
C VAL A 11 1.07 -16.16 -8.21
N ALA A 12 1.27 -16.89 -7.11
CA ALA A 12 0.21 -17.14 -6.12
C ALA A 12 -0.31 -15.85 -5.48
N CYS A 13 0.58 -14.92 -5.11
CA CYS A 13 0.19 -13.61 -4.60
C CYS A 13 -0.64 -12.81 -5.61
N LEU A 14 -0.20 -12.73 -6.87
CA LEU A 14 -0.93 -12.03 -7.93
C LEU A 14 -2.30 -12.67 -8.20
N GLN A 15 -2.39 -14.00 -8.17
CA GLN A 15 -3.67 -14.71 -8.28
C GLN A 15 -4.62 -14.36 -7.14
N LYS A 16 -4.11 -14.29 -5.90
CA LYS A 16 -4.91 -13.93 -4.73
C LYS A 16 -5.38 -12.48 -4.76
N LEU A 17 -4.61 -11.58 -5.38
CA LEU A 17 -4.98 -10.17 -5.57
C LEU A 17 -6.00 -9.99 -6.70
N SER A 18 -6.18 -10.98 -7.57
CA SER A 18 -6.99 -10.89 -8.79
C SER A 18 -8.34 -11.61 -8.64
N ASP A 19 -9.30 -11.21 -9.46
CA ASP A 19 -10.53 -11.96 -9.67
C ASP A 19 -10.30 -13.21 -10.55
N GLU A 20 -11.37 -13.94 -10.86
CA GLU A 20 -11.35 -15.14 -11.71
C GLU A 20 -10.88 -14.88 -13.16
N ASN A 21 -10.91 -13.63 -13.62
CA ASN A 21 -10.45 -13.20 -14.94
C ASN A 21 -9.00 -12.70 -14.93
N GLY A 22 -8.33 -12.73 -13.77
CA GLY A 22 -6.98 -12.22 -13.59
C GLY A 22 -6.91 -10.68 -13.51
N ILE A 23 -8.03 -10.02 -13.18
CA ILE A 23 -8.12 -8.56 -13.04
C ILE A 23 -8.00 -8.20 -11.57
N ILE A 24 -7.13 -7.24 -11.25
CA ILE A 24 -7.00 -6.66 -9.92
C ILE A 24 -7.96 -5.48 -9.80
N SER A 25 -9.09 -5.69 -9.09
CA SER A 25 -10.08 -4.68 -8.73
C SER A 25 -9.92 -4.35 -7.25
N ALA A 26 -8.83 -3.66 -6.91
CA ALA A 26 -8.51 -3.36 -5.53
C ALA A 26 -9.36 -2.21 -4.97
N LEU A 27 -9.91 -2.39 -3.77
CA LEU A 27 -10.48 -1.33 -2.95
C LEU A 27 -9.33 -0.60 -2.23
N ALA A 28 -9.00 0.63 -2.66
CA ALA A 28 -7.94 1.42 -2.06
C ALA A 28 -8.45 2.22 -0.85
N PHE A 29 -8.00 1.86 0.35
CA PHE A 29 -8.37 2.55 1.59
C PHE A 29 -7.17 2.71 2.54
N ASP A 30 -6.03 3.12 1.97
CA ASP A 30 -4.77 3.39 2.67
C ASP A 30 -4.62 4.85 3.15
N GLN A 31 -5.64 5.70 2.95
CA GLN A 31 -5.65 7.08 3.42
C GLN A 31 -5.54 7.13 4.95
N ARG A 32 -4.71 8.03 5.45
CA ARG A 32 -4.44 8.28 6.87
C ARG A 32 -4.78 9.72 7.25
N GLY A 33 -3.88 10.66 7.03
CA GLY A 33 -4.13 12.07 7.30
C GLY A 33 -5.30 12.66 6.53
N ALA A 34 -5.53 12.26 5.28
CA ALA A 34 -6.68 12.71 4.49
C ALA A 34 -8.00 12.18 5.08
N LEU A 35 -8.04 10.91 5.48
CA LEU A 35 -9.19 10.31 6.13
C LEU A 35 -9.49 11.00 7.47
N LYS A 36 -8.47 11.22 8.30
CA LYS A 36 -8.61 11.93 9.57
C LYS A 36 -9.22 13.32 9.38
N ARG A 37 -8.73 14.09 8.40
CA ARG A 37 -9.29 15.41 8.06
C ARG A 37 -10.73 15.33 7.56
N LEU A 38 -11.07 14.32 6.77
CA LEU A 38 -12.44 14.11 6.30
C LEU A 38 -13.38 13.82 7.46
N MET A 39 -13.02 12.90 8.35
CA MET A 39 -13.83 12.55 9.53
C MET A 39 -14.01 13.75 10.46
N ALA A 40 -12.99 14.58 10.64
CA ALA A 40 -13.05 15.79 11.48
C ALA A 40 -14.08 16.83 10.98
N GLN A 41 -14.52 16.79 9.71
CA GLN A 41 -15.57 17.66 9.19
C GLN A 41 -16.96 17.29 9.70
N TYR A 42 -17.14 16.07 10.19
CA TYR A 42 -18.44 15.53 10.61
C TYR A 42 -18.55 15.28 12.11
N GLN A 43 -17.56 15.72 12.90
CA GLN A 43 -17.56 15.61 14.36
C GLN A 43 -16.87 16.80 15.00
N THR A 44 -17.15 17.04 16.29
CA THR A 44 -16.64 18.22 17.01
C THR A 44 -15.20 18.02 17.49
N GLU A 45 -14.83 16.77 17.82
CA GLU A 45 -13.51 16.43 18.31
C GLU A 45 -12.64 15.81 17.21
N GLU A 46 -11.33 15.85 17.36
CA GLU A 46 -10.40 15.16 16.47
C GLU A 46 -10.66 13.66 16.47
N PRO A 47 -10.69 13.00 15.28
CA PRO A 47 -10.84 11.56 15.18
C PRO A 47 -9.73 10.82 15.93
N THR A 48 -10.13 9.89 16.76
CA THR A 48 -9.21 9.02 17.51
C THR A 48 -8.66 7.89 16.62
N VAL A 49 -7.56 7.27 17.05
CA VAL A 49 -7.01 6.06 16.41
C VAL A 49 -8.08 4.98 16.31
N ALA A 50 -8.79 4.72 17.40
CA ALA A 50 -9.85 3.69 17.44
C ALA A 50 -10.96 3.94 16.42
N GLN A 51 -11.39 5.19 16.22
CA GLN A 51 -12.40 5.53 15.21
C GLN A 51 -11.88 5.31 13.78
N MET A 52 -10.61 5.63 13.52
CA MET A 52 -9.96 5.38 12.23
C MET A 52 -9.91 3.87 11.93
N GLU A 53 -9.48 3.07 12.91
CA GLU A 53 -9.41 1.62 12.81
C GLU A 53 -10.80 0.99 12.61
N GLU A 54 -11.78 1.41 13.40
CA GLU A 54 -13.17 0.93 13.30
C GLU A 54 -13.76 1.20 11.92
N LEU A 55 -13.58 2.41 11.38
CA LEU A 55 -14.04 2.74 10.04
C LEU A 55 -13.39 1.85 8.98
N LYS A 56 -12.08 1.60 9.09
CA LYS A 56 -11.37 0.71 8.15
C LYS A 56 -11.87 -0.74 8.26
N VAL A 57 -12.16 -1.21 9.46
CA VAL A 57 -12.77 -2.54 9.68
C VAL A 57 -14.14 -2.63 9.03
N LEU A 58 -15.01 -1.64 9.25
CA LEU A 58 -16.35 -1.61 8.65
C LEU A 58 -16.30 -1.59 7.12
N VAL A 59 -15.43 -0.77 6.55
CA VAL A 59 -15.24 -0.71 5.08
C VAL A 59 -14.71 -2.04 4.54
N ALA A 60 -13.77 -2.67 5.23
CA ALA A 60 -13.23 -3.97 4.83
C ALA A 60 -14.31 -5.05 4.83
N ASP A 61 -15.09 -5.16 5.90
CA ASP A 61 -16.17 -6.15 6.06
C ASP A 61 -17.28 -5.98 5.02
N GLU A 62 -17.70 -4.74 4.79
CA GLU A 62 -18.83 -4.47 3.90
C GLU A 62 -18.46 -4.46 2.42
N LEU A 63 -17.26 -4.04 2.03
CA LEU A 63 -16.97 -3.76 0.64
C LEU A 63 -16.01 -4.75 -0.02
N THR A 64 -15.17 -5.49 0.72
CA THR A 64 -14.21 -6.41 0.08
C THR A 64 -14.87 -7.60 -0.60
N LYS A 65 -16.11 -7.93 -0.28
CA LYS A 65 -16.90 -8.93 -1.02
C LYS A 65 -17.19 -8.55 -2.49
N TYR A 66 -17.00 -7.28 -2.85
CA TYR A 66 -17.17 -6.76 -4.21
C TYR A 66 -15.84 -6.40 -4.89
N ALA A 67 -14.72 -6.65 -4.23
CA ALA A 67 -13.39 -6.34 -4.72
C ALA A 67 -12.53 -7.61 -4.77
N SER A 68 -11.53 -7.65 -5.64
CA SER A 68 -10.57 -8.77 -5.67
C SER A 68 -9.53 -8.67 -4.55
N SER A 69 -9.27 -7.45 -4.07
CA SER A 69 -8.27 -7.19 -3.05
C SER A 69 -8.54 -5.86 -2.35
N MET A 70 -7.83 -5.59 -1.26
CA MET A 70 -7.88 -4.32 -0.56
C MET A 70 -6.46 -3.79 -0.31
N LEU A 71 -6.28 -2.48 -0.52
CA LEU A 71 -5.08 -1.75 -0.12
C LEU A 71 -5.35 -1.05 1.21
N LEU A 72 -4.55 -1.38 2.21
CA LEU A 72 -4.56 -0.78 3.55
C LEU A 72 -3.20 -0.18 3.89
N ASP A 73 -3.19 0.62 4.94
CA ASP A 73 -1.97 1.13 5.57
C ASP A 73 -1.66 0.37 6.88
N PRO A 74 -0.39 0.25 7.29
CA PRO A 74 -0.03 -0.41 8.54
C PRO A 74 -0.33 0.40 9.81
N GLU A 75 -0.60 1.71 9.72
CA GLU A 75 -0.79 2.58 10.89
C GLU A 75 -2.19 2.41 11.51
N TYR A 76 -3.23 2.33 10.67
CA TYR A 76 -4.63 2.19 11.10
C TYR A 76 -5.36 1.02 10.46
N GLY A 77 -4.76 0.41 9.44
CA GLY A 77 -5.43 -0.63 8.63
C GLY A 77 -5.22 -2.06 9.14
N LEU A 78 -4.27 -2.33 10.04
CA LEU A 78 -3.99 -3.71 10.46
C LEU A 78 -5.19 -4.43 11.09
N PRO A 79 -6.03 -3.81 11.94
CA PRO A 79 -7.24 -4.48 12.43
C PRO A 79 -8.19 -4.92 11.30
N ALA A 80 -8.29 -4.12 10.23
CA ALA A 80 -9.16 -4.38 9.09
C ALA A 80 -8.72 -5.59 8.24
N THR A 81 -7.44 -6.01 8.32
CA THR A 81 -6.96 -7.20 7.60
C THR A 81 -7.71 -8.49 7.99
N LYS A 82 -8.29 -8.53 9.19
CA LYS A 82 -9.05 -9.67 9.71
C LYS A 82 -10.52 -9.66 9.26
N ALA A 83 -10.98 -8.55 8.70
CA ALA A 83 -12.35 -8.36 8.24
C ALA A 83 -12.48 -8.47 6.69
N LEU A 84 -11.39 -8.74 5.98
CA LEU A 84 -11.44 -8.98 4.55
C LEU A 84 -12.30 -10.19 4.20
N ALA A 85 -13.03 -10.10 3.10
CA ALA A 85 -13.70 -11.27 2.53
C ALA A 85 -12.68 -12.41 2.26
N PRO A 86 -13.07 -13.69 2.38
CA PRO A 86 -12.13 -14.82 2.30
C PRO A 86 -11.30 -14.89 1.02
N ASN A 87 -11.84 -14.36 -0.08
CA ASN A 87 -11.19 -14.36 -1.40
C ASN A 87 -10.45 -13.05 -1.71
N ALA A 88 -10.52 -12.05 -0.85
CA ALA A 88 -9.85 -10.77 -1.10
C ALA A 88 -8.37 -10.84 -0.73
N GLY A 89 -7.50 -10.46 -1.66
CA GLY A 89 -6.07 -10.28 -1.40
C GLY A 89 -5.77 -9.00 -0.63
N LEU A 90 -4.59 -8.90 -0.07
CA LEU A 90 -4.15 -7.77 0.74
C LEU A 90 -2.90 -7.09 0.14
N LEU A 91 -2.99 -5.79 -0.12
CA LEU A 91 -1.84 -4.92 -0.34
C LEU A 91 -1.63 -4.05 0.91
N LEU A 92 -0.38 -3.82 1.31
CA LEU A 92 -0.05 -2.88 2.38
C LEU A 92 0.87 -1.78 1.86
N ALA A 93 0.53 -0.54 2.22
CA ALA A 93 1.31 0.64 1.91
C ALA A 93 2.59 0.68 2.76
N TYR A 94 3.73 1.00 2.13
CA TYR A 94 5.03 1.05 2.80
C TYR A 94 5.51 2.49 3.03
N GLU A 95 4.99 3.45 2.26
CA GLU A 95 5.34 4.86 2.39
C GLU A 95 4.74 5.52 3.63
N LYS A 96 5.43 6.52 4.17
CA LYS A 96 4.83 7.51 5.08
C LYS A 96 3.79 8.33 4.35
N THR A 97 2.66 8.61 5.00
CA THR A 97 1.62 9.43 4.39
C THR A 97 2.10 10.85 4.13
N GLY A 98 1.99 11.30 2.89
CA GLY A 98 2.34 12.66 2.50
C GLY A 98 3.79 13.05 2.82
N TYR A 99 4.72 12.13 2.70
CA TYR A 99 6.12 12.33 3.02
C TYR A 99 6.70 13.61 2.38
N ASP A 100 7.66 14.23 3.05
CA ASP A 100 8.40 15.42 2.61
C ASP A 100 7.50 16.58 2.12
N THR A 101 6.41 16.86 2.84
CA THR A 101 5.47 17.95 2.49
C THR A 101 6.08 19.35 2.63
N THR A 102 7.20 19.48 3.32
CA THR A 102 7.91 20.75 3.55
C THR A 102 8.86 21.12 2.41
N SER A 103 9.09 20.20 1.49
CA SER A 103 9.99 20.35 0.35
C SER A 103 9.25 20.10 -0.97
N THR A 104 9.60 20.87 -2.00
CA THR A 104 9.14 20.63 -3.36
C THR A 104 9.76 19.37 -3.97
N LYS A 105 10.86 18.88 -3.39
CA LYS A 105 11.55 17.66 -3.87
C LYS A 105 10.72 16.40 -3.66
N ARG A 106 9.94 16.34 -2.58
CA ARG A 106 9.12 15.18 -2.22
C ARG A 106 9.93 13.87 -2.31
N LEU A 107 11.06 13.85 -1.56
CA LEU A 107 11.91 12.66 -1.47
C LEU A 107 11.15 11.53 -0.76
N PRO A 108 11.16 10.30 -1.31
CA PRO A 108 10.43 9.18 -0.74
C PRO A 108 10.91 8.83 0.67
N ASP A 109 9.98 8.41 1.51
CA ASP A 109 10.26 7.94 2.88
C ASP A 109 9.33 6.77 3.23
N CYS A 110 9.90 5.73 3.83
CA CYS A 110 9.19 4.57 4.32
C CYS A 110 8.71 4.77 5.75
N LEU A 111 7.69 4.03 6.15
CA LEU A 111 7.25 3.92 7.53
C LEU A 111 8.40 3.46 8.44
N ASP A 112 8.58 4.15 9.57
CA ASP A 112 9.60 3.78 10.55
C ASP A 112 9.36 2.35 11.05
N VAL A 113 10.45 1.62 11.25
CA VAL A 113 10.49 0.24 11.71
C VAL A 113 9.70 -0.77 10.84
N TRP A 114 9.34 -0.41 9.61
CA TRP A 114 8.74 -1.30 8.62
C TRP A 114 9.75 -1.72 7.56
N SER A 115 9.43 -2.80 6.85
CA SER A 115 10.19 -3.35 5.71
C SER A 115 9.25 -4.23 4.88
N ALA A 116 9.65 -4.57 3.65
CA ALA A 116 8.91 -5.53 2.84
C ALA A 116 8.72 -6.87 3.56
N LYS A 117 9.71 -7.32 4.33
CA LYS A 117 9.62 -8.50 5.20
C LYS A 117 8.49 -8.37 6.22
N ARG A 118 8.45 -7.26 6.95
CA ARG A 118 7.43 -7.03 7.98
C ARG A 118 6.03 -6.93 7.38
N ILE A 119 5.90 -6.31 6.21
CA ILE A 119 4.64 -6.26 5.44
C ILE A 119 4.17 -7.68 5.11
N LYS A 120 5.07 -8.53 4.59
CA LYS A 120 4.77 -9.93 4.31
C LYS A 120 4.38 -10.73 5.57
N GLU A 121 5.04 -10.49 6.69
CA GLU A 121 4.73 -11.11 8.00
C GLU A 121 3.33 -10.74 8.51
N GLN A 122 2.75 -9.61 8.07
CA GLN A 122 1.35 -9.26 8.33
C GLN A 122 0.35 -9.96 7.41
N GLY A 123 0.82 -10.83 6.53
CA GLY A 123 -0.03 -11.58 5.61
C GLY A 123 -0.36 -10.84 4.31
N ALA A 124 0.36 -9.76 4.00
CA ALA A 124 0.17 -9.07 2.73
C ALA A 124 0.64 -9.92 1.54
N ASP A 125 -0.12 -9.82 0.46
CA ASP A 125 0.16 -10.44 -0.83
C ASP A 125 0.99 -9.52 -1.73
N ALA A 126 1.07 -8.22 -1.42
CA ALA A 126 1.93 -7.27 -2.11
C ALA A 126 2.34 -6.08 -1.22
N VAL A 127 3.47 -5.50 -1.56
CA VAL A 127 3.92 -4.18 -1.07
C VAL A 127 3.45 -3.12 -2.05
N LYS A 128 2.87 -2.02 -1.55
CA LYS A 128 2.56 -0.83 -2.36
C LYS A 128 3.41 0.33 -1.88
N PHE A 129 3.87 1.15 -2.82
CA PHE A 129 4.56 2.41 -2.52
C PHE A 129 4.09 3.51 -3.47
N LEU A 130 3.70 4.67 -2.92
CA LEU A 130 3.40 5.88 -3.68
C LEU A 130 4.67 6.71 -3.87
N LEU A 131 5.02 7.00 -5.12
CA LEU A 131 6.12 7.87 -5.49
C LEU A 131 5.61 9.16 -6.13
N TYR A 132 5.88 10.30 -5.50
CA TYR A 132 5.72 11.60 -6.15
C TYR A 132 6.85 11.81 -7.15
N TYR A 133 6.56 11.57 -8.43
CA TYR A 133 7.52 11.65 -9.52
C TYR A 133 7.10 12.73 -10.52
N ASP A 134 8.07 13.56 -10.90
CA ASP A 134 7.89 14.60 -11.91
C ASP A 134 9.02 14.45 -12.94
N VAL A 135 8.64 14.17 -14.17
CA VAL A 135 9.59 13.94 -15.28
C VAL A 135 10.38 15.20 -15.64
N ASP A 136 9.84 16.38 -15.33
CA ASP A 136 10.46 17.68 -15.60
C ASP A 136 11.37 18.16 -14.44
N SER A 137 11.47 17.39 -13.36
CA SER A 137 12.44 17.63 -12.30
C SER A 137 13.87 17.39 -12.77
N SER A 138 14.88 17.88 -11.99
CA SER A 138 16.27 17.65 -12.36
C SER A 138 16.63 16.16 -12.38
N ASP A 139 17.61 15.82 -13.23
CA ASP A 139 18.10 14.44 -13.36
C ASP A 139 18.62 13.90 -12.01
N GLU A 140 19.30 14.73 -11.21
CA GLU A 140 19.83 14.33 -9.90
C GLU A 140 18.69 13.94 -8.96
N LEU A 141 17.60 14.74 -8.92
CA LEU A 141 16.45 14.46 -8.07
C LEU A 141 15.73 13.19 -8.51
N ASN A 142 15.56 13.01 -9.81
CA ASN A 142 14.90 11.82 -10.34
C ASN A 142 15.76 10.56 -10.13
N GLN A 143 17.08 10.65 -10.26
CA GLN A 143 18.02 9.55 -9.93
C GLN A 143 17.95 9.17 -8.45
N GLU A 144 17.83 10.15 -7.54
CA GLU A 144 17.70 9.90 -6.10
C GLU A 144 16.41 9.14 -5.79
N LYS A 145 15.28 9.55 -6.40
CA LYS A 145 13.99 8.86 -6.29
C LYS A 145 14.04 7.44 -6.86
N GLN A 146 14.62 7.27 -8.04
CA GLN A 146 14.79 5.97 -8.69
C GLN A 146 15.65 5.02 -7.84
N ALA A 147 16.75 5.52 -7.27
CA ALA A 147 17.60 4.73 -6.39
C ALA A 147 16.88 4.29 -5.10
N TYR A 148 15.95 5.09 -4.61
CA TYR A 148 15.14 4.72 -3.46
C TYR A 148 14.17 3.58 -3.80
N ILE A 149 13.47 3.69 -4.94
CA ILE A 149 12.54 2.66 -5.42
C ILE A 149 13.27 1.35 -5.74
N GLU A 150 14.49 1.43 -6.29
CA GLU A 150 15.34 0.26 -6.52
C GLU A 150 15.62 -0.52 -5.22
N ARG A 151 15.86 0.18 -4.11
CA ARG A 151 16.07 -0.46 -2.79
C ARG A 151 14.81 -1.17 -2.31
N ILE A 152 13.62 -0.53 -2.44
CA ILE A 152 12.34 -1.17 -2.10
C ILE A 152 12.10 -2.40 -2.99
N GLY A 153 12.38 -2.27 -4.29
CA GLY A 153 12.29 -3.38 -5.23
C GLY A 153 13.20 -4.55 -4.84
N SER A 154 14.42 -4.25 -4.39
CA SER A 154 15.38 -5.26 -3.92
C SER A 154 14.89 -5.95 -2.64
N GLU A 155 14.29 -5.23 -1.69
CA GLU A 155 13.64 -5.84 -0.52
C GLU A 155 12.50 -6.80 -0.96
N CYS A 156 11.66 -6.34 -1.89
CA CYS A 156 10.54 -7.15 -2.39
C CYS A 156 11.02 -8.40 -3.17
N VAL A 157 12.16 -8.32 -3.84
CA VAL A 157 12.81 -9.49 -4.47
C VAL A 157 13.32 -10.46 -3.41
N ALA A 158 14.01 -9.96 -2.38
CA ALA A 158 14.53 -10.78 -1.29
C ALA A 158 13.43 -11.53 -0.52
N GLU A 159 12.30 -10.88 -0.33
CA GLU A 159 11.13 -11.45 0.35
C GLU A 159 10.21 -12.24 -0.59
N ASP A 160 10.49 -12.27 -1.88
CA ASP A 160 9.68 -12.93 -2.89
C ASP A 160 8.20 -12.50 -2.83
N ILE A 161 7.97 -11.17 -2.78
CA ILE A 161 6.64 -10.54 -2.73
C ILE A 161 6.47 -9.58 -3.91
N PRO A 162 5.28 -9.47 -4.54
CA PRO A 162 5.01 -8.46 -5.56
C PRO A 162 5.16 -7.03 -5.03
N PHE A 163 5.61 -6.13 -5.91
CA PHE A 163 5.75 -4.70 -5.63
C PHE A 163 4.87 -3.88 -6.58
N PHE A 164 4.00 -3.05 -6.02
CA PHE A 164 3.13 -2.13 -6.75
C PHE A 164 3.62 -0.71 -6.53
N LEU A 165 4.10 -0.08 -7.59
CA LEU A 165 4.51 1.31 -7.60
C LEU A 165 3.35 2.16 -8.15
N GLU A 166 2.84 3.06 -7.31
CA GLU A 166 1.89 4.11 -7.69
C GLU A 166 2.68 5.40 -7.97
N ILE A 167 2.38 6.07 -9.11
CA ILE A 167 3.05 7.30 -9.55
C ILE A 167 2.01 8.39 -9.80
#